data_ef4e21cf1fd9beb2e5366ab5b81c3417
#
_entry.id   ef4e21cf1fd9beb2e5366ab5b81c3417
#
_cell.length_a   1.000
_cell.length_b   1.000
_cell.length_c   1.000
_cell.angle_alpha   90.00
_cell.angle_beta   90.00
_cell.angle_gamma   90.00
#
_symmetry.space_group_name_H-M   'P 1'
#
loop_
_entity.id
_entity.type
_entity.pdbx_description
1 polymer ?
#
loop_
_entity_poly.entity_id
_entity_poly.type
_entity_poly.pdbx_seq_one_letter_code
_entity_poly.pdbx_strand_id
1 'polypeptide(L)'
;MPEIKNTFTQGKMNKDLDERIIPNGQYRHAMNVQVSTSEGSDVGTVQNILGNVRFDSVVNVSNAKCVGSISDEKNNSLYWFIKSDTIDAILECTVDGSVNAVLVDTKANTSEAVLKFPNNVITGINIIDGLLLWTDGTSEPKRINIERCKLGNQNITNLSSAQHTKLIVNNETITKTMIAYADMTTTATSFTNITLYNADHLRVGDTLTKKGGYAFNTKLIISSISGNVVSLNTQITPASTNPGDSFTFTRIVDVAEEHISSVKKKPLESLSIVANQSEITSQNPLFEKVFPRFSYRYKYEDGEYSTYAPFTDVVFKSLWGTGPDSTIVYDVDNAYGTREPYNNAMRNMLSSIELKDFVSPETPEDVVQIDLLYKREDSNVIYILETIRVNDEEWEKVGSDSSSGYKGSFTVTNENIYTPIPENQLLRPWDNVPKNALAQEVTGNRVVYGNYKQGYDLPAPPRIISDFTTRNVVNEELGGLPSVKSQRDYQVGIVYGDKYGRETPVFTNENAVLNVPWGSPYPHSLLSQQLTAYCDYTHPSWASYYKFFVKE
;
A
#
# COMPACT_ATOMS: atom_id res chain seq x y z
N MET A 1 51.32 59.97 -20.56
CA MET A 1 50.24 59.48 -21.45
C MET A 1 48.98 59.40 -20.61
N PRO A 2 47.83 59.87 -21.09
CA PRO A 2 46.62 59.76 -20.32
C PRO A 2 46.27 58.24 -20.20
N GLU A 3 46.12 57.75 -18.98
CA GLU A 3 45.66 56.41 -18.71
C GLU A 3 44.18 56.31 -19.13
N ILE A 4 43.90 55.44 -20.05
CA ILE A 4 42.51 55.08 -20.42
C ILE A 4 42.03 54.06 -19.39
N LYS A 5 41.18 54.51 -18.46
CA LYS A 5 40.51 53.61 -17.53
C LYS A 5 39.16 53.16 -18.12
N ASN A 6 39.05 51.90 -18.46
CA ASN A 6 37.77 51.31 -18.83
C ASN A 6 37.10 50.74 -17.58
N THR A 7 35.86 51.12 -17.33
CA THR A 7 35.03 50.54 -16.26
C THR A 7 33.87 49.76 -16.89
N PHE A 8 33.41 48.74 -16.20
CA PHE A 8 32.28 47.89 -16.68
C PHE A 8 31.06 48.02 -15.76
N THR A 9 31.00 49.06 -14.95
CA THR A 9 30.03 49.22 -13.86
C THR A 9 28.56 49.32 -14.30
N GLN A 10 28.30 49.66 -15.57
CA GLN A 10 26.93 49.69 -16.10
C GLN A 10 26.41 48.30 -16.51
N GLY A 11 27.27 47.30 -16.61
CA GLY A 11 26.88 45.92 -17.00
C GLY A 11 26.23 45.78 -18.38
N LYS A 12 26.28 46.81 -19.23
CA LYS A 12 25.60 46.85 -20.53
C LYS A 12 26.57 46.52 -21.65
N MET A 13 26.18 45.51 -22.48
CA MET A 13 26.87 45.20 -23.72
C MET A 13 26.34 46.07 -24.85
N ASN A 14 27.25 46.79 -25.54
CA ASN A 14 26.92 47.64 -26.67
C ASN A 14 27.68 47.18 -27.92
N LYS A 15 26.98 46.53 -28.84
CA LYS A 15 27.51 46.02 -30.12
C LYS A 15 27.34 46.94 -31.28
N ASP A 16 26.48 47.98 -31.13
CA ASP A 16 26.08 48.87 -32.23
C ASP A 16 27.12 49.97 -32.48
N LEU A 17 27.87 50.35 -31.44
CA LEU A 17 28.88 51.41 -31.54
C LEU A 17 30.28 50.84 -31.86
N ASP A 18 31.06 51.65 -32.54
CA ASP A 18 32.50 51.40 -32.73
C ASP A 18 33.19 51.35 -31.36
N GLU A 19 34.18 50.50 -31.24
CA GLU A 19 34.90 50.22 -30.00
C GLU A 19 35.52 51.47 -29.35
N ARG A 20 35.86 52.45 -30.20
CA ARG A 20 36.49 53.73 -29.78
C ARG A 20 35.49 54.73 -29.18
N ILE A 21 34.20 54.56 -29.40
CA ILE A 21 33.16 55.49 -28.95
C ILE A 21 32.21 54.84 -27.94
N ILE A 22 32.50 53.67 -27.44
CA ILE A 22 31.71 53.03 -26.40
C ILE A 22 31.76 53.88 -25.12
N PRO A 23 30.60 54.27 -24.57
CA PRO A 23 30.56 55.01 -23.30
C PRO A 23 31.27 54.27 -22.16
N ASN A 24 31.95 55.02 -21.31
CA ASN A 24 32.58 54.43 -20.13
C ASN A 24 31.56 53.78 -19.22
N GLY A 25 31.83 52.54 -18.79
CA GLY A 25 30.89 51.70 -18.04
C GLY A 25 30.19 50.64 -18.89
N GLN A 26 30.29 50.74 -20.24
CA GLN A 26 29.75 49.72 -21.18
C GLN A 26 30.91 48.95 -21.82
N TYR A 27 30.62 47.80 -22.38
CA TYR A 27 31.58 46.94 -23.09
C TYR A 27 31.03 46.44 -24.40
N ARG A 28 31.88 46.19 -25.37
CA ARG A 28 31.49 45.64 -26.67
C ARG A 28 31.46 44.13 -26.68
N HIS A 29 32.38 43.53 -25.97
CA HIS A 29 32.50 42.07 -25.89
C HIS A 29 32.99 41.68 -24.50
N ALA A 30 32.34 40.73 -23.91
CA ALA A 30 32.77 40.08 -22.69
C ALA A 30 32.44 38.58 -22.79
N MET A 31 33.42 37.76 -22.48
CA MET A 31 33.25 36.31 -22.47
C MET A 31 33.70 35.75 -21.12
N ASN A 32 32.82 35.01 -20.48
CA ASN A 32 33.09 34.37 -19.19
C ASN A 32 33.56 35.33 -18.07
N VAL A 33 33.02 36.56 -18.04
CA VAL A 33 33.31 37.55 -17.00
C VAL A 33 32.02 37.95 -16.29
N GLN A 34 32.15 38.20 -15.00
CA GLN A 34 31.09 38.70 -14.13
C GLN A 34 31.59 39.99 -13.47
N VAL A 35 30.70 40.97 -13.39
CA VAL A 35 30.96 42.20 -12.60
C VAL A 35 30.19 42.05 -11.29
N SER A 36 30.88 42.12 -10.17
CA SER A 36 30.21 42.05 -8.86
C SER A 36 29.41 43.32 -8.63
N THR A 37 28.10 43.16 -8.38
CA THR A 37 27.16 44.27 -8.12
C THR A 37 26.58 44.22 -6.70
N SER A 38 26.93 43.23 -5.89
CA SER A 38 26.46 43.10 -4.52
C SER A 38 27.18 44.09 -3.57
N GLU A 39 26.47 44.48 -2.53
CA GLU A 39 27.05 45.32 -1.46
C GLU A 39 28.18 44.56 -0.76
N GLY A 40 29.39 45.09 -0.85
CA GLY A 40 30.58 44.49 -0.26
C GLY A 40 31.86 45.15 -0.77
N SER A 41 33.03 44.74 -0.26
CA SER A 41 34.35 45.29 -0.64
C SER A 41 34.71 45.07 -2.11
N ASP A 42 34.03 44.14 -2.79
CA ASP A 42 34.33 43.71 -4.16
C ASP A 42 33.38 44.29 -5.21
N VAL A 43 32.59 45.31 -4.85
CA VAL A 43 31.65 45.96 -5.77
C VAL A 43 32.40 46.57 -6.95
N GLY A 44 31.98 46.22 -8.17
CA GLY A 44 32.60 46.71 -9.41
C GLY A 44 33.84 45.93 -9.86
N THR A 45 34.29 44.92 -9.16
CA THR A 45 35.37 44.04 -9.63
C THR A 45 34.90 43.16 -10.79
N VAL A 46 35.79 43.02 -11.77
CA VAL A 46 35.56 42.08 -12.90
C VAL A 46 36.31 40.80 -12.60
N GLN A 47 35.58 39.72 -12.56
CA GLN A 47 36.16 38.40 -12.32
C GLN A 47 35.65 37.38 -13.38
N ASN A 48 36.37 36.31 -13.56
CA ASN A 48 35.87 35.23 -14.40
C ASN A 48 34.63 34.60 -13.75
N ILE A 49 33.66 34.27 -14.59
CA ILE A 49 32.54 33.43 -14.13
C ILE A 49 33.15 32.09 -13.66
N LEU A 50 32.80 31.69 -12.45
CA LEU A 50 33.15 30.38 -11.95
C LEU A 50 32.59 29.34 -12.90
N GLY A 51 33.46 28.54 -13.48
CA GLY A 51 33.02 27.41 -14.31
C GLY A 51 32.37 26.32 -13.47
N ASN A 52 31.75 25.38 -14.16
CA ASN A 52 31.23 24.21 -13.50
C ASN A 52 32.39 23.44 -12.84
N VAL A 53 32.21 23.13 -11.57
CA VAL A 53 33.13 22.24 -10.85
C VAL A 53 32.72 20.83 -11.18
N ARG A 54 33.66 20.04 -11.72
CA ARG A 54 33.43 18.61 -11.91
C ARG A 54 33.60 17.93 -10.56
N PHE A 55 32.54 17.32 -10.06
CA PHE A 55 32.64 16.36 -8.98
C PHE A 55 33.10 15.02 -9.53
N ASP A 56 33.99 14.34 -8.82
CA ASP A 56 34.42 13.00 -9.20
C ASP A 56 33.20 12.08 -9.25
N SER A 57 33.03 11.44 -10.40
CA SER A 57 31.83 10.69 -10.70
C SER A 57 31.77 9.42 -9.87
N VAL A 58 30.83 9.38 -8.94
CA VAL A 58 30.41 8.16 -8.27
C VAL A 58 29.74 7.18 -9.28
N VAL A 59 29.31 7.71 -10.42
CA VAL A 59 28.59 6.95 -11.45
C VAL A 59 29.60 6.31 -12.40
N ASN A 60 29.95 5.06 -12.11
CA ASN A 60 30.93 4.26 -12.88
C ASN A 60 30.32 3.00 -13.50
N VAL A 61 29.04 3.07 -13.89
CA VAL A 61 28.29 1.99 -14.53
C VAL A 61 28.16 2.21 -16.04
N SER A 62 28.07 1.13 -16.79
CA SER A 62 27.99 1.14 -18.26
C SER A 62 26.73 1.83 -18.76
N ASN A 63 26.87 2.67 -19.79
CA ASN A 63 25.77 3.36 -20.45
C ASN A 63 24.90 4.21 -19.50
N ALA A 64 25.51 4.72 -18.41
CA ALA A 64 24.82 5.59 -17.47
C ALA A 64 24.34 6.87 -18.14
N LYS A 65 23.08 7.21 -17.94
CA LYS A 65 22.45 8.45 -18.43
C LYS A 65 21.65 9.08 -17.30
N CYS A 66 21.75 10.40 -17.20
CA CYS A 66 20.81 11.14 -16.36
C CYS A 66 19.50 11.32 -17.12
N VAL A 67 18.43 10.73 -16.62
CA VAL A 67 17.09 10.78 -17.23
C VAL A 67 16.17 11.79 -16.57
N GLY A 68 16.59 12.40 -15.44
CA GLY A 68 15.85 13.44 -14.77
C GLY A 68 16.66 14.06 -13.64
N SER A 69 16.33 15.30 -13.29
CA SER A 69 16.95 15.98 -12.16
C SER A 69 16.00 17.02 -11.58
N ILE A 70 16.16 17.29 -10.28
CA ILE A 70 15.43 18.34 -9.59
C ILE A 70 16.30 18.93 -8.48
N SER A 71 16.25 20.25 -8.30
CA SER A 71 16.88 20.93 -7.18
C SER A 71 15.91 21.06 -6.01
N ASP A 72 16.41 20.83 -4.81
CA ASP A 72 15.74 21.15 -3.55
C ASP A 72 16.40 22.38 -2.94
N GLU A 73 15.79 23.54 -3.17
CA GLU A 73 16.32 24.83 -2.68
C GLU A 73 16.27 24.92 -1.16
N LYS A 74 15.33 24.21 -0.51
CA LYS A 74 15.18 24.22 0.95
C LYS A 74 16.38 23.55 1.65
N ASN A 75 16.86 22.46 1.07
CA ASN A 75 17.96 21.66 1.61
C ASN A 75 19.27 21.87 0.87
N ASN A 76 19.31 22.76 -0.13
CA ASN A 76 20.46 22.99 -1.00
C ASN A 76 21.04 21.71 -1.60
N SER A 77 20.18 20.86 -2.08
CA SER A 77 20.53 19.56 -2.67
C SER A 77 20.02 19.45 -4.11
N LEU A 78 20.69 18.63 -4.90
CA LEU A 78 20.28 18.29 -6.25
C LEU A 78 20.09 16.78 -6.33
N TYR A 79 18.97 16.35 -6.87
CA TYR A 79 18.66 14.93 -7.08
C TYR A 79 18.80 14.57 -8.55
N TRP A 80 19.49 13.45 -8.84
CA TRP A 80 19.71 12.91 -10.18
C TRP A 80 19.08 11.55 -10.33
N PHE A 81 18.40 11.33 -11.43
CA PHE A 81 17.83 10.06 -11.83
C PHE A 81 18.76 9.43 -12.85
N ILE A 82 19.45 8.39 -12.46
CA ILE A 82 20.45 7.70 -13.27
C ILE A 82 19.87 6.37 -13.76
N LYS A 83 19.84 6.22 -15.07
CA LYS A 83 19.53 4.96 -15.74
C LYS A 83 20.81 4.35 -16.30
N SER A 84 20.98 3.04 -16.14
CA SER A 84 22.07 2.29 -16.76
C SER A 84 21.62 0.90 -17.23
N ASP A 85 22.55 0.10 -17.74
CA ASP A 85 22.24 -1.25 -18.18
C ASP A 85 22.00 -2.22 -17.02
N THR A 86 22.58 -1.97 -15.86
CA THR A 86 22.59 -2.91 -14.73
C THR A 86 22.02 -2.33 -13.44
N ILE A 87 22.15 -1.01 -13.23
CA ILE A 87 21.77 -0.35 -11.98
C ILE A 87 21.08 0.97 -12.32
N ASP A 88 19.85 1.13 -11.87
CA ASP A 88 19.18 2.42 -11.87
C ASP A 88 19.30 3.04 -10.47
N ALA A 89 19.42 4.35 -10.37
CA ALA A 89 19.58 5.00 -9.07
C ALA A 89 19.03 6.43 -9.02
N ILE A 90 18.62 6.83 -7.82
CA ILE A 90 18.38 8.23 -7.46
C ILE A 90 19.51 8.63 -6.52
N LEU A 91 20.29 9.62 -6.92
CA LEU A 91 21.42 10.15 -6.17
C LEU A 91 21.13 11.57 -5.71
N GLU A 92 21.61 11.93 -4.53
CA GLU A 92 21.61 13.29 -3.99
C GLU A 92 23.02 13.86 -4.08
N CYS A 93 23.13 15.09 -4.57
CA CYS A 93 24.35 15.87 -4.50
C CYS A 93 24.11 17.06 -3.57
N THR A 94 24.91 17.20 -2.54
CA THR A 94 24.86 18.29 -1.60
C THR A 94 25.79 19.44 -2.03
N VAL A 95 25.66 20.62 -1.43
CA VAL A 95 26.45 21.84 -1.80
C VAL A 95 27.94 21.62 -1.65
N ASP A 96 28.38 20.81 -0.70
CA ASP A 96 29.78 20.45 -0.48
C ASP A 96 30.35 19.49 -1.53
N GLY A 97 29.49 19.03 -2.47
CA GLY A 97 29.84 18.09 -3.54
C GLY A 97 29.81 16.64 -3.14
N SER A 98 29.33 16.33 -1.93
CA SER A 98 29.12 14.94 -1.53
C SER A 98 27.96 14.33 -2.32
N VAL A 99 28.13 13.08 -2.75
CA VAL A 99 27.09 12.32 -3.45
C VAL A 99 26.63 11.16 -2.60
N ASN A 100 25.35 11.16 -2.26
CA ASN A 100 24.71 10.12 -1.46
C ASN A 100 23.72 9.33 -2.31
N ALA A 101 23.59 8.02 -2.05
CA ALA A 101 22.53 7.24 -2.63
C ALA A 101 21.22 7.48 -1.87
N VAL A 102 20.19 7.84 -2.61
CA VAL A 102 18.83 7.90 -2.09
C VAL A 102 18.14 6.56 -2.32
N LEU A 103 18.14 6.07 -3.55
CA LEU A 103 17.60 4.78 -3.90
C LEU A 103 18.46 4.13 -4.98
N VAL A 104 18.82 2.88 -4.79
CA VAL A 104 19.61 2.06 -5.74
C VAL A 104 18.80 0.82 -6.09
N ASP A 105 18.57 0.64 -7.37
CA ASP A 105 17.92 -0.54 -7.93
C ASP A 105 18.94 -1.35 -8.72
N THR A 106 19.43 -2.43 -8.12
CA THR A 106 20.38 -3.35 -8.76
C THR A 106 19.71 -4.39 -9.65
N LYS A 107 18.39 -4.34 -9.77
CA LYS A 107 17.56 -5.25 -10.59
C LYS A 107 17.09 -4.58 -11.88
N ALA A 108 17.72 -3.47 -12.28
CA ALA A 108 17.39 -2.75 -13.51
C ALA A 108 17.32 -3.69 -14.72
N ASN A 109 16.36 -3.45 -15.61
CA ASN A 109 16.10 -4.26 -16.81
C ASN A 109 15.72 -5.74 -16.56
N THR A 110 15.33 -6.11 -15.34
CA THR A 110 14.76 -7.42 -15.01
C THR A 110 13.24 -7.29 -14.76
N SER A 111 12.55 -8.41 -14.60
CA SER A 111 11.13 -8.44 -14.19
C SER A 111 10.90 -7.88 -12.79
N GLU A 112 11.94 -7.86 -11.96
CA GLU A 112 11.93 -7.37 -10.58
C GLU A 112 12.42 -5.93 -10.43
N ALA A 113 12.62 -5.22 -11.55
CA ALA A 113 13.06 -3.83 -11.53
C ALA A 113 12.09 -2.94 -10.75
N VAL A 114 12.64 -2.07 -9.92
CA VAL A 114 11.89 -1.20 -9.02
C VAL A 114 11.67 0.18 -9.64
N LEU A 115 12.73 0.82 -10.10
CA LEU A 115 12.68 2.18 -10.65
C LEU A 115 12.08 2.20 -12.05
N LYS A 116 12.41 1.22 -12.89
CA LYS A 116 11.90 1.06 -14.27
C LYS A 116 12.02 2.33 -15.11
N PHE A 117 13.15 3.03 -14.99
CA PHE A 117 13.35 4.28 -15.71
C PHE A 117 13.25 4.09 -17.23
N PRO A 118 12.49 4.95 -17.93
CA PRO A 118 12.43 4.91 -19.39
C PRO A 118 13.74 5.44 -20.00
N ASN A 119 13.87 5.31 -21.32
CA ASN A 119 14.98 5.94 -22.05
C ASN A 119 14.78 7.43 -22.29
N ASN A 120 13.57 7.92 -22.06
CA ASN A 120 13.19 9.31 -22.23
C ASN A 120 13.45 10.14 -20.97
N VAL A 121 13.56 11.45 -21.13
CA VAL A 121 13.71 12.37 -20.00
C VAL A 121 12.43 12.42 -19.19
N ILE A 122 12.56 12.27 -17.88
CA ILE A 122 11.49 12.42 -16.90
C ILE A 122 11.40 13.90 -16.53
N THR A 123 10.30 14.54 -16.85
CA THR A 123 10.06 15.98 -16.60
C THR A 123 9.09 16.23 -15.45
N GLY A 124 8.25 15.26 -15.13
CA GLY A 124 7.30 15.36 -14.03
C GLY A 124 7.94 14.93 -12.70
N ILE A 125 8.76 15.79 -12.09
CA ILE A 125 9.44 15.53 -10.82
C ILE A 125 9.15 16.68 -9.87
N ASN A 126 8.73 16.38 -8.65
CA ASN A 126 8.45 17.38 -7.60
C ASN A 126 8.99 16.91 -6.24
N ILE A 127 9.30 17.87 -5.38
CA ILE A 127 9.68 17.62 -3.98
C ILE A 127 8.75 18.41 -3.08
N ILE A 128 8.19 17.73 -2.07
CA ILE A 128 7.37 18.34 -1.02
C ILE A 128 7.72 17.70 0.31
N ASP A 129 8.13 18.50 1.28
CA ASP A 129 8.36 18.07 2.67
C ASP A 129 9.14 16.75 2.82
N GLY A 130 10.22 16.61 2.02
CA GLY A 130 11.05 15.41 2.02
C GLY A 130 10.49 14.23 1.23
N LEU A 131 9.34 14.40 0.58
CA LEU A 131 8.80 13.43 -0.38
C LEU A 131 9.24 13.81 -1.79
N LEU A 132 9.86 12.87 -2.49
CA LEU A 132 10.21 12.97 -3.89
C LEU A 132 9.17 12.22 -4.71
N LEU A 133 8.48 12.93 -5.60
CA LEU A 133 7.43 12.41 -6.46
C LEU A 133 7.86 12.51 -7.91
N TRP A 134 7.57 11.48 -8.71
CA TRP A 134 7.81 11.54 -10.15
C TRP A 134 6.86 10.66 -10.95
N THR A 135 6.76 10.99 -12.24
CA THR A 135 6.02 10.19 -13.21
C THR A 135 6.82 10.11 -14.51
N ASP A 136 6.86 8.92 -15.10
CA ASP A 136 7.72 8.60 -16.24
C ASP A 136 6.94 8.31 -17.55
N GLY A 137 5.62 8.34 -17.50
CA GLY A 137 4.74 8.04 -18.63
C GLY A 137 4.59 6.57 -18.99
N THR A 138 5.34 5.67 -18.36
CA THR A 138 5.34 4.24 -18.66
C THR A 138 4.83 3.37 -17.53
N SER A 139 5.16 3.74 -16.30
CA SER A 139 4.76 3.04 -15.09
C SER A 139 3.86 3.92 -14.21
N GLU A 140 3.38 3.35 -13.10
CA GLU A 140 2.61 4.09 -12.11
C GLU A 140 3.40 5.28 -11.57
N PRO A 141 2.74 6.41 -11.27
CA PRO A 141 3.36 7.52 -10.54
C PRO A 141 4.01 7.02 -9.24
N LYS A 142 5.20 7.51 -8.97
CA LYS A 142 6.03 7.04 -7.87
C LYS A 142 6.24 8.13 -6.82
N ARG A 143 6.47 7.69 -5.59
CA ARG A 143 6.72 8.55 -4.44
C ARG A 143 7.63 7.85 -3.43
N ILE A 144 8.64 8.56 -2.97
CA ILE A 144 9.52 8.07 -1.90
C ILE A 144 9.70 9.14 -0.82
N ASN A 145 9.93 8.70 0.41
CA ASN A 145 10.49 9.53 1.46
C ASN A 145 12.01 9.46 1.36
N ILE A 146 12.65 10.59 1.09
CA ILE A 146 14.08 10.70 0.83
C ILE A 146 14.90 10.17 2.02
N GLU A 147 14.60 10.63 3.24
CA GLU A 147 15.36 10.25 4.42
C GLU A 147 15.19 8.78 4.77
N ARG A 148 13.96 8.24 4.64
CA ARG A 148 13.70 6.80 4.84
C ARG A 148 14.51 5.95 3.87
N CYS A 149 14.57 6.33 2.61
CA CYS A 149 15.36 5.60 1.62
C CYS A 149 16.87 5.70 1.89
N LYS A 150 17.37 6.87 2.28
CA LYS A 150 18.78 7.06 2.63
C LYS A 150 19.23 6.17 3.79
N LEU A 151 18.39 6.01 4.82
CA LEU A 151 18.68 5.13 5.96
C LEU A 151 18.95 3.68 5.56
N GLY A 152 18.36 3.21 4.47
CA GLY A 152 18.52 1.85 3.95
C GLY A 152 19.73 1.68 3.02
N ASN A 153 20.43 2.74 2.70
CA ASN A 153 21.61 2.70 1.84
C ASN A 153 22.91 2.76 2.66
N GLN A 154 23.92 2.10 2.14
CA GLN A 154 25.30 2.31 2.60
C GLN A 154 25.90 3.51 1.86
N ASN A 155 26.86 4.19 2.50
CA ASN A 155 27.65 5.21 1.81
C ASN A 155 28.35 4.56 0.61
N ILE A 156 28.02 5.04 -0.58
CA ILE A 156 28.60 4.52 -1.82
C ILE A 156 29.78 5.38 -2.25
N THR A 157 30.89 4.75 -2.52
CA THR A 157 32.01 5.37 -3.23
C THR A 157 31.86 5.23 -4.74
N ASN A 158 31.21 4.13 -5.17
CA ASN A 158 30.97 3.79 -6.56
C ASN A 158 29.62 3.12 -6.74
N LEU A 159 28.87 3.54 -7.75
CA LEU A 159 27.54 2.98 -8.04
C LEU A 159 27.62 1.50 -8.48
N SER A 160 28.68 1.09 -9.17
CA SER A 160 28.87 -0.32 -9.62
C SER A 160 29.00 -1.32 -8.48
N SER A 161 29.38 -0.88 -7.29
CA SER A 161 29.49 -1.70 -6.08
C SER A 161 28.33 -1.49 -5.10
N ALA A 162 27.37 -0.66 -5.44
CA ALA A 162 26.23 -0.36 -4.59
C ALA A 162 25.34 -1.60 -4.42
N GLN A 163 24.78 -1.74 -3.24
CA GLN A 163 23.79 -2.76 -2.94
C GLN A 163 22.37 -2.23 -3.23
N HIS A 164 21.46 -3.15 -3.46
CA HIS A 164 20.04 -2.80 -3.57
C HIS A 164 19.56 -2.11 -2.29
N THR A 165 18.81 -1.02 -2.44
CA THR A 165 18.29 -0.27 -1.29
C THR A 165 17.41 -1.15 -0.42
N LYS A 166 17.62 -1.06 0.88
CA LYS A 166 16.81 -1.73 1.88
C LYS A 166 15.96 -0.71 2.62
N LEU A 167 14.71 -1.04 2.85
CA LEU A 167 13.81 -0.25 3.67
C LEU A 167 13.74 -0.83 5.08
N ILE A 168 13.80 0.05 6.07
CA ILE A 168 13.50 -0.28 7.45
C ILE A 168 11.99 -0.19 7.60
N VAL A 169 11.34 -1.30 7.87
CA VAL A 169 9.91 -1.41 8.18
C VAL A 169 9.78 -1.68 9.67
N ASN A 170 8.79 -1.09 10.33
CA ASN A 170 8.64 -1.13 11.78
C ASN A 170 9.76 -0.38 12.53
N ASN A 171 9.91 0.89 12.20
CA ASN A 171 10.85 1.78 12.90
C ASN A 171 10.33 2.20 14.29
N GLU A 172 9.08 1.90 14.63
CA GLU A 172 8.61 2.01 15.99
C GLU A 172 9.37 0.98 16.82
N THR A 173 10.13 1.48 17.77
CA THR A 173 10.80 0.68 18.80
C THR A 173 9.73 -0.14 19.50
N ILE A 174 9.52 -1.37 19.04
CA ILE A 174 8.59 -2.29 19.67
C ILE A 174 9.17 -2.60 21.02
N THR A 175 8.70 -1.88 22.00
CA THR A 175 9.00 -2.11 23.42
C THR A 175 8.21 -3.31 23.97
N LYS A 176 7.72 -4.24 23.15
CA LYS A 176 7.36 -5.54 23.67
C LYS A 176 8.66 -6.21 24.08
N THR A 177 8.84 -6.26 25.37
CA THR A 177 9.96 -6.87 26.04
C THR A 177 9.98 -8.35 25.66
N MET A 178 10.73 -8.71 24.64
CA MET A 178 11.00 -10.11 24.34
C MET A 178 12.00 -10.59 25.35
N ILE A 179 11.49 -11.25 26.38
CA ILE A 179 12.30 -11.70 27.52
C ILE A 179 12.92 -13.04 27.14
N ALA A 180 14.23 -13.16 27.26
CA ALA A 180 14.91 -14.42 27.12
C ALA A 180 14.47 -15.37 28.24
N TYR A 181 13.94 -16.53 27.86
CA TYR A 181 13.36 -17.50 28.81
C TYR A 181 14.40 -18.43 29.41
N ALA A 182 15.47 -18.80 28.70
CA ALA A 182 16.40 -19.82 29.14
C ALA A 182 17.58 -19.20 29.87
N ASP A 183 17.88 -19.80 31.03
CA ASP A 183 19.18 -19.73 31.66
C ASP A 183 20.20 -20.36 30.71
N MET A 184 20.92 -19.53 29.99
CA MET A 184 21.99 -19.98 29.13
C MET A 184 23.11 -20.45 30.04
N THR A 185 22.97 -21.70 30.49
CA THR A 185 23.87 -22.30 31.45
C THR A 185 25.30 -22.18 30.97
N THR A 186 26.09 -21.70 31.86
CA THR A 186 27.45 -21.25 31.98
C THR A 186 28.57 -22.14 31.38
N THR A 187 28.28 -23.14 30.57
CA THR A 187 29.31 -24.06 30.04
C THR A 187 29.62 -23.88 28.55
N ALA A 188 28.79 -23.17 27.79
CA ALA A 188 29.06 -22.89 26.37
C ALA A 188 29.80 -21.56 26.20
N THR A 189 30.92 -21.58 25.51
CA THR A 189 31.72 -20.39 25.20
C THR A 189 31.06 -19.48 24.16
N SER A 190 30.08 -20.00 23.41
CA SER A 190 29.29 -19.26 22.40
C SER A 190 28.05 -20.05 22.03
N PHE A 191 26.99 -19.33 21.62
CA PHE A 191 25.75 -19.95 21.16
C PHE A 191 25.13 -19.10 20.04
N THR A 192 24.31 -19.74 19.18
CA THR A 192 23.63 -19.14 18.06
C THR A 192 22.12 -19.03 18.26
N ASN A 193 21.58 -19.56 19.35
CA ASN A 193 20.14 -19.65 19.60
C ASN A 193 19.76 -18.85 20.85
N ILE A 194 18.65 -18.12 20.76
CA ILE A 194 18.00 -17.43 21.88
C ILE A 194 16.60 -18.00 22.02
N THR A 195 16.21 -18.38 23.24
CA THR A 195 14.81 -18.73 23.52
C THR A 195 14.10 -17.51 24.09
N LEU A 196 13.01 -17.11 23.48
CA LEU A 196 12.18 -15.98 23.87
C LEU A 196 10.90 -16.48 24.53
N TYR A 197 10.22 -15.65 25.31
CA TYR A 197 8.88 -15.97 25.81
C TYR A 197 7.84 -16.01 24.70
N ASN A 198 8.01 -15.16 23.69
CA ASN A 198 7.18 -15.14 22.50
C ASN A 198 8.02 -14.66 21.30
N ALA A 199 8.01 -15.42 20.22
CA ALA A 199 8.69 -15.11 18.96
C ALA A 199 7.71 -14.92 17.79
N ASP A 200 6.39 -14.85 18.04
CA ASP A 200 5.36 -14.86 16.99
C ASP A 200 5.45 -13.66 16.02
N HIS A 201 6.00 -12.54 16.49
CA HIS A 201 6.17 -11.33 15.68
C HIS A 201 7.45 -11.31 14.85
N LEU A 202 8.37 -12.24 15.08
CA LEU A 202 9.67 -12.26 14.43
C LEU A 202 9.61 -12.98 13.07
N ARG A 203 10.48 -12.56 12.17
CA ARG A 203 10.70 -13.22 10.88
C ARG A 203 12.19 -13.46 10.65
N VAL A 204 12.49 -14.44 9.81
CA VAL A 204 13.85 -14.66 9.32
C VAL A 204 14.33 -13.41 8.58
N GLY A 205 15.52 -12.94 8.90
CA GLY A 205 16.09 -11.70 8.38
C GLY A 205 15.93 -10.48 9.29
N ASP A 206 15.04 -10.51 10.30
CA ASP A 206 14.95 -9.43 11.29
C ASP A 206 16.26 -9.29 12.06
N THR A 207 16.60 -8.06 12.43
CA THR A 207 17.78 -7.75 13.25
C THR A 207 17.35 -7.51 14.69
N LEU A 208 17.93 -8.27 15.62
CA LEU A 208 17.71 -8.11 17.06
C LEU A 208 18.72 -7.14 17.67
N THR A 209 18.24 -6.26 18.54
CA THR A 209 19.07 -5.36 19.34
C THR A 209 18.69 -5.52 20.80
N LYS A 210 19.68 -5.73 21.67
CA LYS A 210 19.46 -5.82 23.11
C LYS A 210 19.17 -4.44 23.71
N LYS A 211 18.10 -4.32 24.50
CA LYS A 211 17.74 -3.09 25.21
C LYS A 211 18.35 -3.12 26.61
N GLY A 212 19.28 -2.22 26.89
CA GLY A 212 19.97 -2.12 28.18
C GLY A 212 21.15 -3.10 28.32
N GLY A 213 22.28 -2.64 28.81
CA GLY A 213 23.50 -3.43 28.92
C GLY A 213 24.40 -3.35 27.68
N TYR A 214 25.36 -4.24 27.57
CA TYR A 214 26.36 -4.20 26.51
C TYR A 214 25.77 -4.18 25.11
N ALA A 215 26.10 -3.16 24.33
CA ALA A 215 25.79 -3.13 22.91
C ALA A 215 26.56 -4.26 22.21
N PHE A 216 25.86 -5.07 21.43
CA PHE A 216 26.53 -6.00 20.54
C PHE A 216 27.25 -5.22 19.44
N ASN A 217 28.52 -5.48 19.24
CA ASN A 217 29.29 -4.88 18.14
C ASN A 217 28.90 -5.47 16.77
N THR A 218 28.05 -6.48 16.74
CA THR A 218 27.60 -7.19 15.54
C THR A 218 26.09 -7.21 15.47
N LYS A 219 25.54 -7.04 14.26
CA LYS A 219 24.12 -7.17 14.00
C LYS A 219 23.70 -8.63 14.18
N LEU A 220 22.75 -8.89 15.08
CA LEU A 220 22.16 -10.19 15.31
C LEU A 220 21.00 -10.38 14.34
N ILE A 221 21.23 -11.07 13.23
CA ILE A 221 20.21 -11.34 12.22
C ILE A 221 19.63 -12.73 12.48
N ILE A 222 18.30 -12.83 12.46
CA ILE A 222 17.59 -14.09 12.63
C ILE A 222 17.79 -14.95 11.39
N SER A 223 18.34 -16.15 11.56
CA SER A 223 18.55 -17.13 10.49
C SER A 223 17.45 -18.18 10.38
N SER A 224 16.83 -18.55 11.51
CA SER A 224 15.68 -19.43 11.55
C SER A 224 14.88 -19.24 12.85
N ILE A 225 13.60 -19.63 12.82
CA ILE A 225 12.70 -19.60 13.97
C ILE A 225 12.03 -20.96 14.10
N SER A 226 12.03 -21.52 15.30
CA SER A 226 11.35 -22.77 15.62
C SER A 226 10.62 -22.62 16.96
N GLY A 227 9.31 -22.36 16.90
CA GLY A 227 8.54 -21.94 18.08
C GLY A 227 9.16 -20.68 18.69
N ASN A 228 9.46 -20.72 19.96
CA ASN A 228 10.08 -19.60 20.67
C ASN A 228 11.62 -19.57 20.61
N VAL A 229 12.24 -20.50 19.88
CA VAL A 229 13.69 -20.54 19.69
C VAL A 229 14.06 -19.82 18.40
N VAL A 230 14.86 -18.78 18.55
CA VAL A 230 15.36 -17.95 17.46
C VAL A 230 16.84 -18.26 17.25
N SER A 231 17.20 -18.72 16.05
CA SER A 231 18.59 -18.94 15.65
C SER A 231 19.15 -17.70 14.98
N LEU A 232 20.40 -17.37 15.28
CA LEU A 232 21.08 -16.19 14.79
C LEU A 232 22.19 -16.54 13.80
N ASN A 233 22.48 -15.63 12.89
CA ASN A 233 23.58 -15.76 11.93
C ASN A 233 24.97 -15.60 12.56
N THR A 234 25.03 -15.09 13.80
CA THR A 234 26.27 -14.77 14.50
C THR A 234 26.26 -15.42 15.88
N GLN A 235 27.40 -15.89 16.33
CA GLN A 235 27.57 -16.43 17.69
C GLN A 235 27.59 -15.30 18.71
N ILE A 236 26.90 -15.50 19.82
CA ILE A 236 26.88 -14.62 20.99
C ILE A 236 27.61 -15.30 22.16
N THR A 237 28.26 -14.49 22.99
CA THR A 237 28.93 -15.00 24.20
C THR A 237 27.95 -15.02 25.39
N PRO A 238 28.05 -15.95 26.33
CA PRO A 238 27.18 -16.04 27.49
C PRO A 238 27.10 -14.78 28.35
N ALA A 239 28.18 -14.01 28.41
CA ALA A 239 28.22 -12.73 29.14
C ALA A 239 27.34 -11.65 28.56
N SER A 240 26.79 -11.83 27.36
CA SER A 240 26.02 -10.82 26.64
C SER A 240 24.50 -11.00 26.72
N THR A 241 24.01 -12.13 27.27
CA THR A 241 22.55 -12.37 27.41
C THR A 241 22.25 -13.12 28.71
N ASN A 242 21.27 -12.61 29.47
CA ASN A 242 20.77 -13.21 30.70
C ASN A 242 19.27 -13.45 30.60
N PRO A 243 18.70 -14.37 31.41
CA PRO A 243 17.26 -14.45 31.57
C PRO A 243 16.69 -13.11 31.99
N GLY A 244 15.60 -12.68 31.34
CA GLY A 244 14.99 -11.38 31.58
C GLY A 244 15.54 -10.23 30.70
N ASP A 245 16.55 -10.46 29.87
CA ASP A 245 17.02 -9.48 28.91
C ASP A 245 15.94 -9.18 27.86
N SER A 246 15.78 -7.91 27.53
CA SER A 246 14.83 -7.47 26.50
C SER A 246 15.53 -7.20 25.18
N PHE A 247 14.87 -7.58 24.10
CA PHE A 247 15.32 -7.33 22.74
C PHE A 247 14.30 -6.47 22.00
N THR A 248 14.80 -5.61 21.14
CA THR A 248 14.01 -4.95 20.10
C THR A 248 14.40 -5.53 18.76
N PHE A 249 13.49 -5.56 17.81
CA PHE A 249 13.82 -6.01 16.46
C PHE A 249 13.58 -4.93 15.44
N THR A 250 14.35 -4.95 14.39
CA THR A 250 14.21 -4.08 13.22
C THR A 250 14.04 -4.97 12.01
N ARG A 251 12.96 -4.77 11.27
CA ARG A 251 12.73 -5.44 10.01
C ARG A 251 13.31 -4.64 8.86
N ILE A 252 14.10 -5.30 8.04
CA ILE A 252 14.75 -4.71 6.88
C ILE A 252 14.35 -5.54 5.67
N VAL A 253 13.74 -4.90 4.68
CA VAL A 253 13.30 -5.53 3.44
C VAL A 253 13.97 -4.88 2.24
N ASP A 254 14.18 -5.64 1.17
CA ASP A 254 14.61 -5.06 -0.10
C ASP A 254 13.51 -4.15 -0.64
N VAL A 255 13.88 -2.97 -1.14
CA VAL A 255 12.89 -2.09 -1.76
C VAL A 255 12.25 -2.79 -2.96
N ALA A 256 10.93 -2.74 -3.05
CA ALA A 256 10.15 -3.24 -4.18
C ALA A 256 9.34 -2.10 -4.81
N GLU A 257 8.84 -2.30 -6.02
CA GLU A 257 8.04 -1.28 -6.72
C GLU A 257 6.82 -0.83 -5.92
N GLU A 258 6.19 -1.73 -5.18
CA GLU A 258 5.02 -1.41 -4.35
C GLU A 258 5.33 -0.46 -3.20
N HIS A 259 6.56 -0.45 -2.69
CA HIS A 259 7.00 0.47 -1.64
C HIS A 259 7.14 1.91 -2.14
N ILE A 260 7.43 2.10 -3.43
CA ILE A 260 7.64 3.41 -4.05
C ILE A 260 6.47 3.89 -4.90
N SER A 261 5.45 3.05 -5.12
CA SER A 261 4.25 3.44 -5.86
C SER A 261 3.40 4.44 -5.07
N SER A 262 2.89 5.46 -5.76
CA SER A 262 1.94 6.42 -5.17
C SER A 262 0.58 5.79 -4.88
N VAL A 263 0.20 4.75 -5.62
CA VAL A 263 -0.99 3.95 -5.35
C VAL A 263 -0.64 2.80 -4.41
N LYS A 264 -1.48 2.56 -3.41
CA LYS A 264 -1.23 1.51 -2.41
C LYS A 264 -2.06 0.26 -2.70
N LYS A 265 -1.44 -0.92 -2.53
CA LYS A 265 -2.14 -2.21 -2.63
C LYS A 265 -3.25 -2.26 -1.58
N LYS A 266 -4.43 -2.74 -1.97
CA LYS A 266 -5.54 -2.93 -1.05
C LYS A 266 -5.71 -4.41 -0.70
N PRO A 267 -6.40 -4.74 0.40
CA PRO A 267 -6.81 -6.10 0.65
C PRO A 267 -7.84 -6.54 -0.41
N LEU A 268 -7.61 -7.71 -1.02
CA LEU A 268 -8.44 -8.21 -2.12
C LEU A 268 -9.55 -9.14 -1.65
N GLU A 269 -9.40 -9.77 -0.50
CA GLU A 269 -10.31 -10.74 0.04
C GLU A 269 -11.13 -10.16 1.21
N SER A 270 -12.36 -10.65 1.36
CA SER A 270 -13.19 -10.30 2.51
C SER A 270 -12.76 -11.06 3.76
N LEU A 271 -13.14 -10.53 4.93
CA LEU A 271 -12.96 -11.24 6.20
C LEU A 271 -13.69 -12.59 6.21
N SER A 272 -13.10 -13.58 6.85
CA SER A 272 -13.79 -14.80 7.28
C SER A 272 -14.53 -14.52 8.58
N ILE A 273 -15.78 -14.95 8.65
CA ILE A 273 -16.68 -14.67 9.78
C ILE A 273 -17.06 -15.98 10.48
N VAL A 274 -16.85 -16.01 11.80
CA VAL A 274 -17.45 -17.03 12.66
C VAL A 274 -18.47 -16.36 13.57
N ALA A 275 -19.74 -16.60 13.28
CA ALA A 275 -20.84 -16.03 14.04
C ALA A 275 -21.35 -17.05 15.07
N ASN A 276 -21.28 -16.70 16.35
CA ASN A 276 -21.77 -17.52 17.44
C ASN A 276 -23.18 -17.11 17.83
N GLN A 277 -24.02 -18.10 18.10
CA GLN A 277 -25.40 -17.89 18.46
C GLN A 277 -25.56 -17.67 19.97
N SER A 278 -26.44 -16.74 20.34
CA SER A 278 -26.85 -16.56 21.72
C SER A 278 -27.80 -17.68 22.14
N GLU A 279 -27.70 -18.13 23.38
CA GLU A 279 -28.73 -19.01 23.96
C GLU A 279 -30.07 -18.24 24.11
N ILE A 280 -31.16 -18.97 24.00
CA ILE A 280 -32.52 -18.39 24.04
C ILE A 280 -32.78 -17.57 25.31
N THR A 281 -32.06 -17.88 26.38
CA THR A 281 -32.19 -17.23 27.69
C THR A 281 -31.24 -16.03 27.88
N SER A 282 -30.29 -15.80 26.97
CA SER A 282 -29.37 -14.70 27.11
C SER A 282 -30.04 -13.37 26.78
N GLN A 283 -29.88 -12.42 27.66
CA GLN A 283 -30.40 -11.09 27.49
C GLN A 283 -29.52 -10.32 26.52
N ASN A 284 -30.14 -9.64 25.57
CA ASN A 284 -29.52 -8.72 24.61
C ASN A 284 -28.53 -9.38 23.61
N PRO A 285 -29.04 -10.00 22.55
CA PRO A 285 -28.21 -10.42 21.44
C PRO A 285 -27.54 -9.20 20.77
N LEU A 286 -26.35 -9.41 20.20
CA LEU A 286 -25.66 -8.39 19.43
C LEU A 286 -26.39 -8.11 18.11
N PHE A 287 -26.45 -6.84 17.73
CA PHE A 287 -27.07 -6.40 16.47
C PHE A 287 -28.51 -6.93 16.27
N GLU A 288 -29.29 -6.96 17.33
CA GLU A 288 -30.61 -7.57 17.37
C GLU A 288 -31.52 -7.18 16.20
N LYS A 289 -31.55 -5.89 15.84
CA LYS A 289 -32.42 -5.32 14.80
C LYS A 289 -31.67 -4.75 13.60
N VAL A 290 -30.37 -5.02 13.50
CA VAL A 290 -29.55 -4.53 12.41
C VAL A 290 -28.75 -5.66 11.76
N PHE A 291 -28.39 -5.49 10.49
CA PHE A 291 -27.62 -6.44 9.74
C PHE A 291 -26.21 -5.88 9.51
N PRO A 292 -25.21 -6.33 10.30
CA PRO A 292 -23.85 -5.85 10.17
C PRO A 292 -23.13 -6.49 9.00
N ARG A 293 -22.29 -5.70 8.35
CA ARG A 293 -21.27 -6.12 7.39
C ARG A 293 -19.91 -5.61 7.84
N PHE A 294 -18.88 -6.39 7.62
CA PHE A 294 -17.53 -6.07 8.04
C PHE A 294 -16.58 -6.00 6.86
N SER A 295 -15.54 -5.21 7.01
CA SER A 295 -14.45 -5.06 6.05
C SER A 295 -13.19 -4.68 6.81
N TYR A 296 -12.10 -4.42 6.10
CA TYR A 296 -10.87 -3.90 6.67
C TYR A 296 -10.06 -3.13 5.64
N ARG A 297 -9.07 -2.37 6.10
CA ARG A 297 -8.13 -1.64 5.26
C ARG A 297 -6.75 -1.63 5.90
N TYR A 298 -5.74 -1.42 5.08
CA TYR A 298 -4.36 -1.28 5.51
C TYR A 298 -4.00 0.18 5.76
N LYS A 299 -3.15 0.41 6.75
CA LYS A 299 -2.38 1.64 6.93
C LYS A 299 -0.92 1.32 6.78
N TYR A 300 -0.25 2.09 5.94
CA TYR A 300 1.14 1.93 5.60
C TYR A 300 2.05 2.77 6.49
N GLU A 301 3.34 2.42 6.52
CA GLU A 301 4.40 3.11 7.28
C GLU A 301 4.48 4.62 6.98
N ASP A 302 4.19 5.01 5.75
CA ASP A 302 4.16 6.42 5.31
C ASP A 302 2.88 7.17 5.76
N GLY A 303 2.01 6.53 6.55
CA GLY A 303 0.78 7.09 7.08
C GLY A 303 -0.42 7.02 6.13
N GLU A 304 -0.26 6.49 4.91
CA GLU A 304 -1.36 6.36 3.97
C GLU A 304 -2.24 5.14 4.24
N TYR A 305 -3.50 5.27 3.86
CA TYR A 305 -4.49 4.19 3.94
C TYR A 305 -4.78 3.62 2.55
N SER A 306 -4.90 2.31 2.48
CA SER A 306 -5.46 1.65 1.30
C SER A 306 -6.96 1.93 1.17
N THR A 307 -7.53 1.55 0.03
CA THR A 307 -8.97 1.38 -0.10
C THR A 307 -9.43 0.13 0.68
N TYR A 308 -10.75 -0.06 0.79
CA TYR A 308 -11.33 -1.14 1.60
C TYR A 308 -11.22 -2.51 0.93
N ALA A 309 -11.15 -3.56 1.75
CA ALA A 309 -11.49 -4.92 1.35
C ALA A 309 -12.96 -5.00 0.89
N PRO A 310 -13.34 -6.03 0.14
CA PRO A 310 -14.74 -6.32 -0.06
C PRO A 310 -15.46 -6.50 1.30
N PHE A 311 -16.66 -5.91 1.42
CA PHE A 311 -17.49 -6.16 2.61
C PHE A 311 -17.96 -7.61 2.61
N THR A 312 -18.04 -8.19 3.80
CA THR A 312 -18.63 -9.52 4.01
C THR A 312 -20.10 -9.53 3.61
N ASP A 313 -20.68 -10.72 3.47
CA ASP A 313 -22.12 -10.87 3.52
C ASP A 313 -22.68 -10.39 4.85
N VAL A 314 -24.00 -10.19 4.90
CA VAL A 314 -24.70 -9.83 6.14
C VAL A 314 -24.49 -10.92 7.17
N VAL A 315 -24.03 -10.52 8.37
CA VAL A 315 -23.87 -11.46 9.48
C VAL A 315 -25.19 -11.59 10.22
N PHE A 316 -25.78 -12.77 10.11
CA PHE A 316 -27.08 -13.07 10.69
C PHE A 316 -27.12 -14.48 11.29
N LYS A 317 -27.67 -14.63 12.48
CA LYS A 317 -27.99 -15.90 13.11
C LYS A 317 -29.43 -15.85 13.63
N SER A 318 -30.19 -16.90 13.32
CA SER A 318 -31.57 -17.05 13.79
C SER A 318 -31.65 -17.99 14.99
N LEU A 319 -32.80 -17.98 15.67
CA LEU A 319 -33.07 -18.82 16.83
C LEU A 319 -33.32 -20.30 16.48
N TRP A 320 -33.65 -20.61 15.23
CA TRP A 320 -34.12 -21.94 14.83
C TRP A 320 -33.09 -22.68 13.97
N GLY A 321 -32.83 -23.90 14.37
CA GLY A 321 -32.06 -24.87 13.60
C GLY A 321 -30.80 -25.31 14.33
N THR A 322 -30.72 -26.60 14.59
CA THR A 322 -29.49 -27.30 15.04
C THR A 322 -28.60 -27.73 13.89
N GLY A 323 -28.84 -27.20 12.67
CA GLY A 323 -28.11 -27.51 11.46
C GLY A 323 -27.38 -26.29 10.89
N PRO A 324 -26.43 -26.47 9.96
CA PRO A 324 -25.70 -25.40 9.31
C PRO A 324 -26.57 -24.41 8.51
N ASP A 325 -27.79 -24.77 8.19
CA ASP A 325 -28.75 -23.99 7.39
C ASP A 325 -29.93 -23.47 8.23
N SER A 326 -29.66 -23.02 9.46
CA SER A 326 -30.72 -22.52 10.33
C SER A 326 -31.44 -21.32 9.74
N THR A 327 -32.68 -21.53 9.45
CA THR A 327 -33.64 -20.62 8.85
C THR A 327 -34.00 -19.43 9.71
N ILE A 328 -34.41 -18.37 9.05
CA ILE A 328 -34.94 -17.11 9.56
C ILE A 328 -35.97 -17.33 10.67
N VAL A 329 -35.74 -16.79 11.85
CA VAL A 329 -36.76 -16.70 12.90
C VAL A 329 -37.64 -15.49 12.67
N TYR A 330 -38.92 -15.74 12.53
CA TYR A 330 -39.90 -14.66 12.60
C TYR A 330 -40.14 -14.30 14.06
N ASP A 331 -39.85 -13.07 14.42
CA ASP A 331 -40.34 -12.48 15.65
C ASP A 331 -41.81 -12.10 15.43
N VAL A 332 -42.73 -13.00 15.87
CA VAL A 332 -44.18 -12.87 15.66
C VAL A 332 -44.69 -11.59 16.36
N ASP A 333 -44.10 -11.22 17.47
CA ASP A 333 -44.51 -10.05 18.26
C ASP A 333 -44.12 -8.73 17.62
N ASN A 334 -43.01 -8.68 16.88
CA ASN A 334 -42.53 -7.52 16.18
C ASN A 334 -42.92 -7.45 14.70
N ALA A 335 -43.39 -8.55 14.10
CA ALA A 335 -43.81 -8.61 12.69
C ALA A 335 -44.87 -7.56 12.32
N TYR A 336 -45.68 -7.14 13.30
CA TYR A 336 -46.77 -6.18 13.11
C TYR A 336 -46.53 -4.85 13.84
N GLY A 337 -45.58 -4.75 14.75
CA GLY A 337 -45.40 -3.61 15.65
C GLY A 337 -44.33 -2.62 15.26
N THR A 338 -43.25 -3.06 14.63
CA THR A 338 -42.14 -2.20 14.22
C THR A 338 -42.18 -1.95 12.73
N ARG A 339 -42.45 -0.74 12.32
CA ARG A 339 -42.42 -0.30 10.91
C ARG A 339 -41.00 0.00 10.42
N GLU A 340 -40.02 -0.75 10.89
CA GLU A 340 -38.67 -0.59 10.38
C GLU A 340 -38.53 -1.28 9.01
N PRO A 341 -38.14 -0.56 7.96
CA PRO A 341 -38.28 -1.05 6.58
C PRO A 341 -37.39 -2.24 6.22
N TYR A 342 -36.45 -2.60 7.07
CA TYR A 342 -35.45 -3.64 6.78
C TYR A 342 -35.52 -4.89 7.63
N ASN A 343 -36.33 -4.90 8.70
CA ASN A 343 -36.33 -6.01 9.65
C ASN A 343 -37.70 -6.23 10.31
N ASN A 344 -38.75 -6.26 9.53
CA ASN A 344 -40.13 -6.34 10.07
C ASN A 344 -40.45 -7.65 10.80
N ALA A 345 -39.62 -8.67 10.65
CA ALA A 345 -39.89 -10.00 11.22
C ALA A 345 -38.61 -10.82 11.49
N MET A 346 -37.45 -10.18 11.45
CA MET A 346 -36.17 -10.86 11.59
C MET A 346 -35.41 -10.29 12.81
N ARG A 347 -34.99 -11.18 13.67
CA ARG A 347 -34.23 -10.84 14.86
C ARG A 347 -32.89 -11.55 14.82
N ASN A 348 -31.82 -10.80 14.95
CA ASN A 348 -30.47 -11.36 15.00
C ASN A 348 -30.18 -11.90 16.41
N MET A 349 -29.66 -13.10 16.49
CA MET A 349 -29.38 -13.80 17.76
C MET A 349 -27.88 -14.07 17.93
N LEU A 350 -27.07 -13.09 17.64
CA LEU A 350 -25.61 -13.18 17.79
C LEU A 350 -25.19 -13.00 19.25
N SER A 351 -24.31 -13.86 19.74
CA SER A 351 -23.62 -13.68 21.03
C SER A 351 -22.24 -13.10 20.87
N SER A 352 -21.55 -13.49 19.80
CA SER A 352 -20.25 -12.92 19.43
C SER A 352 -19.99 -13.13 17.93
N ILE A 353 -19.13 -12.29 17.38
CA ILE A 353 -18.70 -12.38 16.00
C ILE A 353 -17.18 -12.41 16.00
N GLU A 354 -16.57 -13.46 15.46
CA GLU A 354 -15.13 -13.53 15.30
C GLU A 354 -14.77 -13.17 13.86
N LEU A 355 -13.99 -12.11 13.70
CA LEU A 355 -13.46 -11.59 12.44
C LEU A 355 -12.06 -12.19 12.23
N LYS A 356 -11.84 -12.92 11.16
CA LYS A 356 -10.61 -13.64 10.87
C LYS A 356 -10.01 -13.29 9.51
N ASP A 357 -8.75 -13.69 9.31
CA ASP A 357 -8.05 -13.68 8.02
C ASP A 357 -7.76 -12.27 7.47
N PHE A 358 -7.68 -11.24 8.32
CA PHE A 358 -7.34 -9.90 7.88
C PHE A 358 -5.84 -9.67 7.62
N VAL A 359 -4.98 -10.62 7.98
CA VAL A 359 -3.56 -10.65 7.64
C VAL A 359 -3.32 -11.80 6.67
N SER A 360 -3.23 -11.50 5.39
CA SER A 360 -2.96 -12.50 4.36
C SER A 360 -1.45 -12.71 4.17
N PRO A 361 -1.02 -13.84 3.60
CA PRO A 361 0.39 -14.06 3.22
C PRO A 361 0.93 -13.01 2.25
N GLU A 362 0.03 -12.36 1.50
CA GLU A 362 0.36 -11.30 0.54
C GLU A 362 0.23 -9.87 1.11
N THR A 363 0.01 -9.74 2.42
CA THR A 363 -0.04 -8.42 3.06
C THR A 363 1.31 -7.74 2.87
N PRO A 364 1.36 -6.51 2.31
CA PRO A 364 2.62 -5.79 2.13
C PRO A 364 3.37 -5.61 3.44
N GLU A 365 4.69 -5.73 3.38
CA GLU A 365 5.53 -5.73 4.59
C GLU A 365 5.61 -4.37 5.29
N ASP A 366 5.29 -3.29 4.57
CA ASP A 366 5.23 -1.93 5.09
C ASP A 366 3.83 -1.54 5.64
N VAL A 367 2.93 -2.51 5.77
CA VAL A 367 1.66 -2.34 6.49
C VAL A 367 1.93 -2.41 7.99
N VAL A 368 1.60 -1.33 8.71
CA VAL A 368 1.84 -1.21 10.15
C VAL A 368 0.58 -1.33 10.99
N GLN A 369 -0.58 -1.18 10.36
CA GLN A 369 -1.87 -1.19 11.04
C GLN A 369 -2.98 -1.66 10.12
N ILE A 370 -3.97 -2.32 10.68
CA ILE A 370 -5.21 -2.73 10.03
C ILE A 370 -6.38 -2.13 10.79
N ASP A 371 -7.21 -1.36 10.10
CA ASP A 371 -8.48 -0.90 10.65
C ASP A 371 -9.57 -1.91 10.26
N LEU A 372 -10.19 -2.53 11.23
CA LEU A 372 -11.39 -3.33 11.06
C LEU A 372 -12.59 -2.39 10.95
N LEU A 373 -13.41 -2.60 9.94
CA LEU A 373 -14.50 -1.71 9.56
C LEU A 373 -15.84 -2.39 9.72
N TYR A 374 -16.82 -1.60 10.07
CA TYR A 374 -18.20 -2.01 10.26
C TYR A 374 -19.15 -1.05 9.55
N LYS A 375 -20.15 -1.60 8.91
CA LYS A 375 -21.32 -0.83 8.44
C LYS A 375 -22.61 -1.62 8.63
N ARG A 376 -23.71 -0.89 8.72
CA ARG A 376 -25.06 -1.45 8.70
C ARG A 376 -25.51 -1.59 7.25
N GLU A 377 -26.35 -2.60 6.96
CA GLU A 377 -26.94 -2.79 5.63
C GLU A 377 -27.79 -1.60 5.17
N ASP A 378 -28.49 -0.95 6.10
CA ASP A 378 -29.37 0.20 5.87
C ASP A 378 -28.66 1.56 5.87
N SER A 379 -27.34 1.59 6.00
CA SER A 379 -26.54 2.83 6.11
C SER A 379 -25.29 2.78 5.26
N ASN A 380 -24.96 3.93 4.67
CA ASN A 380 -23.70 4.12 3.94
C ASN A 380 -22.55 4.58 4.85
N VAL A 381 -22.82 4.82 6.13
CA VAL A 381 -21.78 5.23 7.08
C VAL A 381 -20.93 4.02 7.44
N ILE A 382 -19.62 4.18 7.33
CA ILE A 382 -18.62 3.18 7.71
C ILE A 382 -17.97 3.64 9.01
N TYR A 383 -17.85 2.72 9.94
CA TYR A 383 -17.24 2.96 11.25
C TYR A 383 -15.96 2.15 11.38
N ILE A 384 -15.00 2.68 12.13
CA ILE A 384 -13.84 1.93 12.59
C ILE A 384 -14.26 1.18 13.84
N LEU A 385 -14.27 -0.14 13.72
CA LEU A 385 -14.60 -1.06 14.81
C LEU A 385 -13.44 -1.17 15.79
N GLU A 386 -12.25 -1.47 15.25
CA GLU A 386 -11.01 -1.62 16.00
C GLU A 386 -9.82 -1.33 15.09
N THR A 387 -8.71 -0.94 15.72
CA THR A 387 -7.45 -0.67 15.05
C THR A 387 -6.40 -1.63 15.59
N ILE A 388 -5.95 -2.55 14.75
CA ILE A 388 -4.99 -3.58 15.11
C ILE A 388 -3.64 -3.23 14.51
N ARG A 389 -2.63 -3.14 15.36
CA ARG A 389 -1.26 -2.85 14.96
C ARG A 389 -0.47 -4.14 14.80
N VAL A 390 0.58 -4.08 13.99
CA VAL A 390 1.45 -5.22 13.72
C VAL A 390 2.00 -5.92 14.98
N ASN A 391 1.99 -5.24 16.13
CA ASN A 391 2.49 -5.73 17.40
C ASN A 391 1.42 -6.23 18.37
N ASP A 392 0.15 -6.14 17.98
CA ASP A 392 -0.96 -6.59 18.81
C ASP A 392 -1.11 -8.11 18.69
N GLU A 393 -1.58 -8.76 19.75
CA GLU A 393 -1.76 -10.21 19.77
C GLU A 393 -2.75 -10.68 18.70
N GLU A 394 -3.76 -9.85 18.42
CA GLU A 394 -4.79 -10.09 17.42
C GLU A 394 -4.22 -10.26 16.01
N TRP A 395 -3.08 -9.60 15.71
CA TRP A 395 -2.41 -9.70 14.42
C TRP A 395 -1.83 -11.09 14.15
N GLU A 396 -1.23 -11.71 15.15
CA GLU A 396 -0.53 -13.00 15.01
C GLU A 396 -1.42 -14.20 15.30
N LYS A 397 -2.66 -14.00 15.77
CA LYS A 397 -3.60 -15.10 16.00
C LYS A 397 -3.83 -15.88 14.70
N VAL A 398 -3.88 -17.20 14.81
CA VAL A 398 -4.16 -18.08 13.68
C VAL A 398 -5.51 -17.74 13.07
N GLY A 399 -5.55 -17.66 11.74
CA GLY A 399 -6.77 -17.40 10.99
C GLY A 399 -7.76 -18.55 11.00
N SER A 400 -8.57 -18.64 9.98
CA SER A 400 -9.59 -19.71 9.85
C SER A 400 -8.97 -21.08 9.58
N ASP A 401 -7.81 -21.13 8.90
CA ASP A 401 -7.07 -22.35 8.60
C ASP A 401 -5.58 -22.14 8.89
N SER A 402 -5.04 -22.94 9.80
CA SER A 402 -3.62 -22.92 10.19
C SER A 402 -2.67 -23.27 9.05
N SER A 403 -3.11 -23.97 8.03
CA SER A 403 -2.29 -24.39 6.88
C SER A 403 -2.21 -23.35 5.78
N SER A 404 -3.14 -22.40 5.74
CA SER A 404 -3.25 -21.39 4.68
C SER A 404 -2.29 -20.22 4.84
N GLY A 405 -1.66 -20.06 6.00
CA GLY A 405 -0.78 -18.92 6.33
C GLY A 405 -1.52 -17.60 6.60
N TYR A 406 -2.86 -17.61 6.61
CA TYR A 406 -3.67 -16.47 7.02
C TYR A 406 -3.62 -16.30 8.54
N LYS A 407 -3.53 -15.05 8.97
CA LYS A 407 -3.50 -14.66 10.38
C LYS A 407 -4.52 -13.55 10.64
N GLY A 408 -4.64 -13.22 11.90
CA GLY A 408 -5.53 -12.18 12.37
C GLY A 408 -6.84 -12.74 12.86
N SER A 409 -7.19 -12.45 14.12
CA SER A 409 -8.47 -12.80 14.73
C SER A 409 -8.85 -11.78 15.78
N PHE A 410 -10.07 -11.26 15.66
CA PHE A 410 -10.65 -10.30 16.60
C PHE A 410 -12.09 -10.68 16.90
N THR A 411 -12.49 -10.66 18.18
CA THR A 411 -13.83 -11.05 18.60
C THR A 411 -14.65 -9.85 19.05
N VAL A 412 -15.75 -9.62 18.37
CA VAL A 412 -16.75 -8.61 18.75
C VAL A 412 -17.70 -9.22 19.77
N THR A 413 -17.73 -8.69 20.98
CA THR A 413 -18.58 -9.14 22.08
C THR A 413 -19.56 -8.08 22.58
N ASN A 414 -19.38 -6.84 22.15
CA ASN A 414 -20.20 -5.71 22.58
C ASN A 414 -20.52 -4.79 21.40
N GLU A 415 -21.67 -4.11 21.47
CA GLU A 415 -21.99 -3.00 20.59
C GLU A 415 -21.50 -1.70 21.25
N ASN A 416 -20.40 -1.17 20.72
CA ASN A 416 -19.83 0.08 21.16
C ASN A 416 -20.21 1.22 20.21
N ILE A 417 -20.05 2.46 20.66
CA ILE A 417 -20.11 3.63 19.78
C ILE A 417 -18.78 3.71 19.04
N TYR A 418 -18.82 3.47 17.73
CA TYR A 418 -17.64 3.45 16.88
C TYR A 418 -17.40 4.81 16.25
N THR A 419 -16.13 5.09 15.93
CA THR A 419 -15.74 6.32 15.24
C THR A 419 -16.07 6.21 13.75
N PRO A 420 -16.89 7.11 13.18
CA PRO A 420 -17.16 7.11 11.76
C PRO A 420 -15.89 7.49 10.98
N ILE A 421 -15.69 6.86 9.83
CA ILE A 421 -14.65 7.28 8.90
C ILE A 421 -15.01 8.65 8.33
N PRO A 422 -14.04 9.59 8.21
CA PRO A 422 -14.26 10.89 7.60
C PRO A 422 -14.81 10.77 6.18
N GLU A 423 -15.71 11.69 5.80
CA GLU A 423 -16.42 11.66 4.52
C GLU A 423 -15.47 11.63 3.29
N ASN A 424 -14.36 12.34 3.36
CA ASN A 424 -13.33 12.33 2.32
C ASN A 424 -12.65 10.98 2.12
N GLN A 425 -12.73 10.08 3.11
CA GLN A 425 -12.25 8.70 3.01
C GLN A 425 -13.35 7.71 2.64
N LEU A 426 -14.63 8.03 2.92
CA LEU A 426 -15.78 7.20 2.54
C LEU A 426 -15.95 7.09 1.02
N LEU A 427 -15.70 8.18 0.31
CA LEU A 427 -15.86 8.26 -1.15
C LEU A 427 -14.64 7.71 -1.93
N ARG A 428 -13.82 6.90 -1.30
CA ARG A 428 -12.61 6.32 -1.85
C ARG A 428 -12.71 4.80 -2.07
N PRO A 429 -13.67 4.34 -2.89
CA PRO A 429 -13.80 2.91 -3.20
C PRO A 429 -12.64 2.39 -4.06
N TRP A 430 -11.93 3.28 -4.75
CA TRP A 430 -10.71 3.05 -5.52
C TRP A 430 -9.75 4.21 -5.37
N ASP A 431 -8.50 3.97 -5.64
CA ASP A 431 -7.50 5.02 -5.69
C ASP A 431 -7.54 5.75 -7.04
N ASN A 432 -7.55 7.09 -7.01
CA ASN A 432 -7.60 7.93 -8.22
C ASN A 432 -6.23 8.09 -8.90
N VAL A 433 -5.19 7.43 -8.42
CA VAL A 433 -3.88 7.47 -9.07
C VAL A 433 -3.97 6.82 -10.44
N PRO A 434 -3.55 7.50 -11.52
CA PRO A 434 -3.61 6.95 -12.86
C PRO A 434 -2.64 5.77 -13.05
N LYS A 435 -2.90 4.94 -14.03
CA LYS A 435 -2.03 3.84 -14.42
C LYS A 435 -0.64 4.33 -14.86
N ASN A 436 -0.61 5.41 -15.63
CA ASN A 436 0.61 6.15 -15.94
C ASN A 436 0.25 7.61 -16.26
N ALA A 437 1.21 8.50 -16.11
CA ALA A 437 1.11 9.89 -16.48
C ALA A 437 2.44 10.39 -17.04
N LEU A 438 2.41 11.33 -17.97
CA LEU A 438 3.60 11.90 -18.57
C LEU A 438 4.09 13.14 -17.82
N ALA A 439 3.19 13.87 -17.18
CA ALA A 439 3.49 15.09 -16.44
C ALA A 439 2.76 15.09 -15.10
N GLN A 440 3.35 15.74 -14.12
CA GLN A 440 2.72 16.04 -12.84
C GLN A 440 3.13 17.43 -12.37
N GLU A 441 2.27 18.01 -11.56
CA GLU A 441 2.51 19.29 -10.89
C GLU A 441 1.85 19.26 -9.51
N VAL A 442 2.44 19.98 -8.57
CA VAL A 442 1.90 20.10 -7.21
C VAL A 442 1.35 21.50 -7.02
N THR A 443 0.07 21.59 -6.77
CA THR A 443 -0.61 22.86 -6.55
C THR A 443 -1.75 22.72 -5.54
N GLY A 444 -1.92 23.70 -4.66
CA GLY A 444 -2.98 23.71 -3.67
C GLY A 444 -3.04 22.44 -2.80
N ASN A 445 -1.89 21.91 -2.38
CA ASN A 445 -1.76 20.67 -1.59
C ASN A 445 -2.33 19.43 -2.30
N ARG A 446 -2.28 19.40 -3.63
CA ARG A 446 -2.72 18.29 -4.49
C ARG A 446 -1.69 18.01 -5.55
N VAL A 447 -1.54 16.74 -5.90
CA VAL A 447 -0.79 16.31 -7.09
C VAL A 447 -1.75 16.25 -8.27
N VAL A 448 -1.42 16.97 -9.32
CA VAL A 448 -2.19 17.00 -10.57
C VAL A 448 -1.40 16.26 -11.65
N TYR A 449 -2.02 15.27 -12.26
CA TYR A 449 -1.42 14.49 -13.34
C TYR A 449 -1.90 14.96 -14.69
N GLY A 450 -0.97 15.13 -15.63
CA GLY A 450 -1.24 15.52 -17.01
C GLY A 450 -0.88 14.42 -18.01
N ASN A 451 -1.61 14.36 -19.12
CA ASN A 451 -1.44 13.34 -20.16
C ASN A 451 -1.36 11.92 -19.58
N TYR A 452 -2.42 11.52 -18.90
CA TYR A 452 -2.48 10.29 -18.12
C TYR A 452 -3.43 9.26 -18.75
N LYS A 453 -3.21 8.00 -18.41
CA LYS A 453 -4.12 6.87 -18.63
C LYS A 453 -4.65 6.39 -17.30
N GLN A 454 -5.98 6.38 -17.16
CA GLN A 454 -6.61 6.03 -15.89
C GLN A 454 -7.26 4.66 -16.10
N GLY A 455 -7.55 3.90 -16.32
CA GLY A 455 -8.26 2.63 -16.38
C GLY A 455 -7.62 1.64 -17.32
N TYR A 456 -8.23 0.51 -17.32
CA TYR A 456 -7.86 -0.58 -18.20
C TYR A 456 -8.94 -0.75 -19.27
N ASP A 457 -8.51 -1.08 -20.49
CA ASP A 457 -9.38 -1.51 -21.56
C ASP A 457 -8.87 -2.85 -22.09
N LEU A 458 -9.77 -3.64 -22.64
CA LEU A 458 -9.42 -4.92 -23.23
C LEU A 458 -9.43 -4.81 -24.75
N PRO A 459 -8.46 -5.43 -25.45
CA PRO A 459 -8.41 -5.42 -26.90
C PRO A 459 -9.62 -6.12 -27.55
N ALA A 460 -10.25 -7.04 -26.81
CA ALA A 460 -11.49 -7.70 -27.18
C ALA A 460 -12.38 -7.84 -25.95
N PRO A 461 -13.69 -7.59 -26.06
CA PRO A 461 -14.61 -7.76 -24.94
C PRO A 461 -14.72 -9.24 -24.59
N PRO A 462 -14.80 -9.58 -23.30
CA PRO A 462 -15.01 -10.95 -22.84
C PRO A 462 -16.40 -11.46 -23.26
N ARG A 463 -16.48 -12.71 -23.64
CA ARG A 463 -17.76 -13.37 -23.94
C ARG A 463 -18.34 -13.93 -22.65
N ILE A 464 -19.49 -13.39 -22.25
CA ILE A 464 -20.23 -13.85 -21.08
C ILE A 464 -21.43 -14.67 -21.56
N ILE A 465 -21.65 -15.80 -20.95
CA ILE A 465 -22.78 -16.68 -21.19
C ILE A 465 -23.55 -16.83 -19.89
N SER A 466 -24.82 -16.49 -19.89
CA SER A 466 -25.70 -16.64 -18.73
C SER A 466 -26.71 -17.78 -18.99
N ASP A 467 -26.93 -18.56 -17.96
CA ASP A 467 -27.91 -19.64 -17.94
C ASP A 467 -28.59 -19.69 -16.57
N PHE A 468 -29.71 -20.39 -16.47
CA PHE A 468 -30.35 -20.65 -15.19
C PHE A 468 -30.63 -22.15 -14.99
N THR A 469 -30.49 -22.57 -13.75
CA THR A 469 -30.85 -23.91 -13.31
C THR A 469 -32.02 -23.83 -12.35
N THR A 470 -32.90 -24.81 -12.48
CA THR A 470 -34.09 -24.91 -11.63
C THR A 470 -33.92 -26.05 -10.65
N ARG A 471 -34.14 -25.80 -9.37
CA ARG A 471 -34.17 -26.81 -8.31
C ARG A 471 -35.59 -26.96 -7.79
N ASN A 472 -35.97 -28.19 -7.51
CA ASN A 472 -37.27 -28.50 -6.90
C ASN A 472 -37.15 -28.36 -5.37
N VAL A 473 -38.00 -27.54 -4.76
CA VAL A 473 -37.98 -27.23 -3.32
C VAL A 473 -38.91 -28.15 -2.51
N VAL A 474 -39.66 -29.06 -3.17
CA VAL A 474 -40.74 -29.82 -2.55
C VAL A 474 -40.30 -30.73 -1.39
N ASN A 475 -39.05 -31.06 -1.25
CA ASN A 475 -38.53 -31.99 -0.23
C ASN A 475 -37.56 -31.38 0.77
N GLU A 476 -37.34 -30.05 0.74
CA GLU A 476 -36.40 -29.42 1.64
C GLU A 476 -37.14 -28.54 2.66
N GLU A 477 -36.68 -28.62 3.86
CA GLU A 477 -37.21 -28.03 5.09
C GLU A 477 -37.78 -26.62 4.96
N LEU A 478 -38.70 -26.29 5.83
CA LEU A 478 -39.54 -25.09 6.00
C LEU A 478 -38.92 -23.70 5.77
N GLY A 479 -37.96 -23.50 4.90
CA GLY A 479 -37.28 -22.23 4.78
C GLY A 479 -37.11 -21.63 3.39
N GLY A 480 -37.51 -22.30 2.34
CA GLY A 480 -37.30 -21.82 0.98
C GLY A 480 -35.82 -21.64 0.60
N LEU A 481 -35.46 -22.03 -0.61
CA LEU A 481 -34.10 -21.78 -1.11
C LEU A 481 -33.99 -20.36 -1.71
N PRO A 482 -32.83 -19.70 -1.62
CA PRO A 482 -32.58 -18.47 -2.36
C PRO A 482 -32.89 -18.68 -3.85
N SER A 483 -33.62 -17.75 -4.46
CA SER A 483 -34.06 -17.85 -5.85
C SER A 483 -34.07 -16.48 -6.51
N VAL A 484 -33.65 -16.40 -7.77
CA VAL A 484 -33.94 -15.22 -8.59
C VAL A 484 -35.42 -15.16 -8.94
N LYS A 485 -35.94 -13.95 -9.13
CA LYS A 485 -37.36 -13.73 -9.44
C LYS A 485 -37.67 -14.11 -10.87
N SER A 486 -38.83 -14.75 -11.08
CA SER A 486 -39.37 -15.06 -12.40
C SER A 486 -39.94 -13.80 -13.09
N GLN A 487 -40.19 -13.92 -14.40
CA GLN A 487 -40.70 -12.85 -15.27
C GLN A 487 -39.85 -11.59 -15.23
N ARG A 488 -38.54 -11.79 -15.18
CA ARG A 488 -37.56 -10.73 -15.17
C ARG A 488 -36.43 -11.02 -16.13
N ASP A 489 -35.87 -9.94 -16.68
CA ASP A 489 -34.66 -10.00 -17.48
C ASP A 489 -33.47 -9.70 -16.56
N TYR A 490 -32.49 -10.57 -16.59
CA TYR A 490 -31.23 -10.38 -15.88
C TYR A 490 -30.12 -10.16 -16.89
N GLN A 491 -29.38 -9.08 -16.72
CA GLN A 491 -28.18 -8.80 -17.50
C GLN A 491 -26.97 -8.97 -16.62
N VAL A 492 -26.03 -9.82 -17.03
CA VAL A 492 -24.78 -10.05 -16.32
C VAL A 492 -23.65 -9.27 -16.97
N GLY A 493 -22.79 -8.70 -16.16
CA GLY A 493 -21.57 -8.05 -16.59
C GLY A 493 -20.37 -8.51 -15.81
N ILE A 494 -19.18 -8.40 -16.37
CA ILE A 494 -17.92 -8.71 -15.71
C ILE A 494 -16.99 -7.50 -15.71
N VAL A 495 -16.24 -7.34 -14.63
CA VAL A 495 -15.19 -6.35 -14.45
C VAL A 495 -13.93 -7.06 -14.01
N TYR A 496 -12.79 -6.69 -14.57
CA TYR A 496 -11.48 -7.12 -14.09
C TYR A 496 -10.82 -5.97 -13.32
N GLY A 497 -10.18 -6.29 -12.21
CA GLY A 497 -9.49 -5.32 -11.38
C GLY A 497 -8.05 -5.71 -11.12
N ASP A 498 -7.19 -4.70 -10.95
CA ASP A 498 -5.80 -4.87 -10.56
C ASP A 498 -5.61 -4.94 -9.03
N LYS A 499 -4.38 -5.21 -8.59
CA LYS A 499 -4.01 -5.29 -7.16
C LYS A 499 -4.23 -3.99 -6.39
N TYR A 500 -4.42 -2.88 -7.08
CA TYR A 500 -4.66 -1.55 -6.49
C TYR A 500 -6.14 -1.16 -6.46
N GLY A 501 -7.01 -1.94 -7.10
CA GLY A 501 -8.43 -1.68 -7.16
C GLY A 501 -8.89 -0.83 -8.33
N ARG A 502 -8.03 -0.55 -9.32
CA ARG A 502 -8.43 0.08 -10.59
C ARG A 502 -9.10 -0.97 -11.46
N GLU A 503 -10.26 -0.64 -12.01
CA GLU A 503 -11.13 -1.58 -12.68
C GLU A 503 -11.35 -1.21 -14.15
N THR A 504 -11.71 -2.21 -14.96
CA THR A 504 -12.23 -2.00 -16.32
C THR A 504 -13.65 -1.44 -16.27
N PRO A 505 -14.16 -0.92 -17.36
CA PRO A 505 -15.62 -0.79 -17.53
C PRO A 505 -16.31 -2.15 -17.36
N VAL A 506 -17.62 -2.12 -17.07
CA VAL A 506 -18.43 -3.34 -17.03
C VAL A 506 -18.62 -3.85 -18.46
N PHE A 507 -18.07 -5.00 -18.76
CA PHE A 507 -18.29 -5.69 -20.03
C PHE A 507 -19.54 -6.53 -19.99
N THR A 508 -20.34 -6.48 -21.04
CA THR A 508 -21.53 -7.30 -21.23
C THR A 508 -21.73 -7.61 -22.71
N ASN A 509 -22.54 -8.59 -23.05
CA ASN A 509 -22.86 -8.95 -24.43
C ASN A 509 -24.28 -9.54 -24.55
N GLU A 510 -24.71 -9.86 -25.76
CA GLU A 510 -26.04 -10.39 -26.01
C GLU A 510 -26.33 -11.70 -25.26
N ASN A 511 -25.35 -12.58 -25.14
CA ASN A 511 -25.50 -13.87 -24.44
C ASN A 511 -25.49 -13.72 -22.91
N ALA A 512 -25.21 -12.54 -22.40
CA ALA A 512 -25.23 -12.22 -20.98
C ALA A 512 -26.63 -11.75 -20.50
N VAL A 513 -27.60 -11.66 -21.38
CA VAL A 513 -28.98 -11.31 -21.05
C VAL A 513 -29.80 -12.61 -20.97
N LEU A 514 -30.51 -12.78 -19.89
CA LEU A 514 -31.30 -13.97 -19.63
C LEU A 514 -32.68 -13.59 -19.12
N ASN A 515 -33.73 -14.04 -19.82
CA ASN A 515 -35.10 -13.96 -19.34
C ASN A 515 -35.42 -15.19 -18.49
N VAL A 516 -35.85 -14.99 -17.25
CA VAL A 516 -36.33 -16.06 -16.38
C VAL A 516 -37.84 -16.15 -16.50
N PRO A 517 -38.36 -17.12 -17.27
CA PRO A 517 -39.78 -17.16 -17.61
C PRO A 517 -40.63 -17.61 -16.42
N TRP A 518 -41.91 -17.30 -16.48
CA TRP A 518 -42.92 -17.99 -15.70
C TRP A 518 -43.11 -19.39 -16.30
N GLY A 519 -42.50 -20.37 -15.69
CA GLY A 519 -42.43 -21.66 -16.32
C GLY A 519 -43.68 -22.50 -16.26
N SER A 520 -43.79 -23.40 -17.16
CA SER A 520 -44.70 -24.52 -17.25
C SER A 520 -43.84 -25.79 -17.23
N PRO A 521 -44.22 -26.89 -16.59
CA PRO A 521 -45.60 -27.30 -16.22
C PRO A 521 -45.95 -27.23 -14.72
N TYR A 522 -45.07 -26.69 -13.88
CA TYR A 522 -45.29 -26.66 -12.43
C TYR A 522 -45.40 -25.23 -11.88
N PRO A 523 -46.20 -25.01 -10.80
CA PRO A 523 -46.24 -23.70 -10.16
C PRO A 523 -44.87 -23.31 -9.63
N HIS A 524 -44.36 -22.17 -10.08
CA HIS A 524 -43.00 -21.67 -9.76
C HIS A 524 -42.74 -21.43 -8.28
N SER A 525 -43.79 -21.31 -7.47
CA SER A 525 -43.70 -21.26 -6.02
C SER A 525 -42.99 -22.47 -5.39
N LEU A 526 -42.85 -23.55 -6.12
CA LEU A 526 -42.16 -24.77 -5.70
C LEU A 526 -40.77 -24.94 -6.31
N LEU A 527 -40.31 -23.99 -7.08
CA LEU A 527 -39.02 -24.05 -7.77
C LEU A 527 -38.12 -22.90 -7.33
N SER A 528 -36.91 -23.22 -6.96
CA SER A 528 -35.82 -22.24 -6.80
C SER A 528 -35.03 -22.11 -8.10
N GLN A 529 -34.78 -20.90 -8.53
CA GLN A 529 -34.03 -20.62 -9.75
C GLN A 529 -32.70 -19.99 -9.40
N GLN A 530 -31.63 -20.55 -9.94
CA GLN A 530 -30.26 -20.09 -9.73
C GLN A 530 -29.69 -19.59 -11.05
N LEU A 531 -29.27 -18.34 -11.07
CA LEU A 531 -28.55 -17.75 -12.19
C LEU A 531 -27.10 -18.25 -12.17
N THR A 532 -26.63 -18.71 -13.32
CA THR A 532 -25.24 -19.12 -13.52
C THR A 532 -24.65 -18.30 -14.66
N ALA A 533 -23.45 -17.80 -14.47
CA ALA A 533 -22.73 -17.08 -15.51
C ALA A 533 -21.31 -17.62 -15.65
N TYR A 534 -20.88 -17.76 -16.90
CA TYR A 534 -19.49 -18.09 -17.21
C TYR A 534 -18.91 -17.04 -18.14
N CYS A 535 -17.61 -16.85 -18.02
CA CYS A 535 -16.85 -16.01 -18.92
C CYS A 535 -15.88 -16.87 -19.75
N ASP A 536 -16.10 -16.91 -21.07
CA ASP A 536 -15.22 -17.57 -22.02
C ASP A 536 -14.17 -16.58 -22.51
N TYR A 537 -13.21 -16.26 -21.63
CA TYR A 537 -12.15 -15.31 -21.90
C TYR A 537 -10.94 -15.57 -21.00
N THR A 538 -9.74 -15.59 -21.59
CA THR A 538 -8.52 -15.65 -20.79
C THR A 538 -8.34 -14.33 -20.05
N HIS A 539 -8.30 -14.38 -18.72
CA HIS A 539 -8.13 -13.19 -17.91
C HIS A 539 -6.85 -12.42 -18.29
N PRO A 540 -6.86 -11.08 -18.25
CA PRO A 540 -5.67 -10.29 -18.50
C PRO A 540 -4.57 -10.61 -17.47
N SER A 541 -3.31 -10.61 -17.89
CA SER A 541 -2.16 -10.93 -17.00
C SER A 541 -1.98 -9.93 -15.83
N TRP A 542 -2.51 -8.73 -15.97
CA TRP A 542 -2.48 -7.70 -14.92
C TRP A 542 -3.64 -7.82 -13.92
N ALA A 543 -4.69 -8.61 -14.23
CA ALA A 543 -5.86 -8.73 -13.38
C ALA A 543 -5.56 -9.58 -12.15
N SER A 544 -5.84 -9.04 -10.98
CA SER A 544 -5.72 -9.73 -9.69
C SER A 544 -7.05 -10.27 -9.19
N TYR A 545 -8.16 -9.72 -9.67
CA TYR A 545 -9.51 -10.17 -9.33
C TYR A 545 -10.50 -9.84 -10.45
N TYR A 546 -11.68 -10.45 -10.35
CA TYR A 546 -12.84 -10.11 -11.17
C TYR A 546 -14.11 -10.02 -10.31
N LYS A 547 -15.13 -9.33 -10.83
CA LYS A 547 -16.45 -9.20 -10.21
C LYS A 547 -17.52 -9.43 -11.26
N PHE A 548 -18.55 -10.16 -10.89
CA PHE A 548 -19.78 -10.18 -11.67
C PHE A 548 -20.75 -9.11 -11.16
N PHE A 549 -21.40 -8.44 -12.09
CA PHE A 549 -22.48 -7.51 -11.83
C PHE A 549 -23.76 -8.08 -12.44
N VAL A 550 -24.84 -7.94 -11.72
CA VAL A 550 -26.17 -8.33 -12.21
C VAL A 550 -27.08 -7.10 -12.17
N LYS A 551 -27.72 -6.85 -13.30
CA LYS A 551 -28.76 -5.84 -13.43
C LYS A 551 -30.08 -6.56 -13.68
N GLU A 552 -31.12 -6.19 -12.93
CA GLU A 552 -32.50 -6.60 -13.09
C GLU A 552 -33.25 -5.61 -13.99
#